data_4ed97159d0e78737903c0c1241314b55
#
_entry.id   4ed97159d0e78737903c0c1241314b55
#
_cell.length_a   1.000
_cell.length_b   1.000
_cell.length_c   1.000
_cell.angle_alpha   90.00
_cell.angle_beta   90.00
_cell.angle_gamma   90.00
#
_symmetry.space_group_name_H-M   'P 1'
#
loop_
_entity.id
_entity.type
_entity.pdbx_description
1 polymer ?
#
loop_
_entity_poly.entity_id
_entity_poly.type
_entity_poly.pdbx_seq_one_letter_code
_entity_poly.pdbx_strand_id
1 'polypeptide(L)' 'MNNNNTLYVGLDVHKESITVAYAINSESVELMGKIGTSPTDIQNLCKRLRSKSSQVSIVYEA' A
#
# COMPACT_ATOMS: atom_id res chain seq x y z
N MET A 1 -20.82 13.85 0.10
CA MET A 1 -20.48 13.37 0.38
C MET A 1 -19.29 13.26 0.69
N ASN A 2 -18.91 13.05 1.17
CA ASN A 2 -17.86 13.06 1.48
C ASN A 2 -17.18 11.97 1.46
N ASN A 3 -16.52 11.65 0.88
CA ASN A 3 -15.91 10.59 0.74
C ASN A 3 -14.63 10.67 1.30
N ASN A 4 -14.44 10.54 2.50
CA ASN A 4 -13.18 10.58 3.12
C ASN A 4 -12.62 9.20 3.21
N ASN A 5 -12.51 8.57 2.09
CA ASN A 5 -11.95 7.24 2.05
C ASN A 5 -10.44 7.33 2.16
N THR A 6 -9.87 6.75 3.18
CA THR A 6 -8.43 6.70 3.34
C THR A 6 -7.96 5.28 3.10
N LEU A 7 -6.98 5.13 2.23
CA LEU A 7 -6.38 3.85 1.95
C LEU A 7 -5.22 3.63 2.92
N TYR A 8 -5.35 2.63 3.78
CA TYR A 8 -4.29 2.29 4.71
C TYR A 8 -3.46 1.18 4.10
N VAL A 9 -2.17 1.38 4.02
CA VAL A 9 -1.28 0.43 3.38
C VAL A 9 -0.24 -0.03 4.39
N GLY A 10 -0.11 -1.34 4.55
CA GLY A 10 0.92 -1.91 5.38
C GLY A 10 1.99 -2.54 4.52
N LEU A 11 3.23 -2.19 4.77
CA LEU A 11 4.36 -2.75 4.05
C LEU A 11 5.19 -3.57 5.02
N ASP A 12 5.37 -4.86 4.69
CA ASP A 12 6.21 -5.73 5.48
C ASP A 12 7.49 -5.91 4.68
N VAL A 13 8.53 -5.23 5.10
CA VAL A 13 9.78 -5.17 4.34
C VAL A 13 10.70 -6.31 4.71
N HIS A 14 11.02 -7.11 3.73
CA HIS A 14 11.94 -8.22 3.91
C HIS A 14 13.23 -7.91 3.13
N LYS A 15 14.18 -8.80 3.24
CA LYS A 15 15.48 -8.58 2.65
C LYS A 15 15.42 -8.39 1.15
N GLU A 16 14.56 -9.16 0.48
CA GLU A 16 14.54 -9.12 -0.97
C GLU A 16 13.15 -8.83 -1.54
N SER A 17 12.20 -8.54 -0.69
CA SER A 17 10.85 -8.28 -1.17
C SER A 17 10.07 -7.49 -0.15
N ILE A 18 8.96 -6.93 -0.60
CA ILE A 18 8.06 -6.19 0.27
C ILE A 18 6.67 -6.78 0.07
N THR A 19 6.07 -7.22 1.15
CA THR A 19 4.69 -7.70 1.11
C THR A 19 3.78 -6.52 1.37
N VAL A 20 2.81 -6.34 0.50
CA VAL A 20 1.91 -5.18 0.55
C VAL A 20 0.51 -5.64 0.89
N ALA A 21 -0.04 -5.05 1.92
CA ALA A 21 -1.43 -5.25 2.29
C ALA A 21 -2.10 -3.90 2.40
N TYR A 22 -3.39 -3.85 2.17
CA TYR A 22 -4.09 -2.58 2.23
C TYR A 22 -5.51 -2.77 2.76
N ALA A 23 -6.07 -1.69 3.25
CA ALA A 23 -7.44 -1.67 3.72
C ALA A 23 -8.01 -0.29 3.45
N ILE A 24 -9.25 -0.25 3.02
CA ILE A 24 -9.91 1.02 2.79
C ILE A 24 -10.75 1.33 4.01
N ASN A 25 -10.49 2.48 4.63
CA ASN A 25 -11.23 2.94 5.81
C ASN A 25 -11.15 1.93 6.95
N SER A 26 -10.04 1.24 7.09
CA SER A 26 -9.84 0.27 8.15
C SER A 26 -10.81 -0.90 8.10
N GLU A 27 -11.35 -1.19 6.94
CA GLU A 27 -12.19 -2.35 6.78
C GLU A 27 -11.31 -3.59 6.56
N SER A 28 -11.81 -4.58 5.89
CA SER A 28 -11.06 -5.81 5.73
C SER A 28 -9.72 -5.57 5.07
N VAL A 29 -8.69 -6.17 5.62
CA VAL A 29 -7.35 -6.06 5.05
C VAL A 29 -7.23 -7.06 3.90
N GLU A 30 -6.74 -6.58 2.77
CA GLU A 30 -6.53 -7.43 1.63
C GLU A 30 -5.07 -7.42 1.23
N LEU A 31 -4.59 -8.54 0.76
CA LEU A 31 -3.21 -8.65 0.35
C LEU A 31 -3.09 -8.22 -1.09
N MET A 32 -2.24 -7.26 -1.37
CA MET A 32 -1.98 -6.84 -2.74
C MET A 32 -0.95 -7.76 -3.38
N GLY A 33 0.00 -8.27 -2.59
CA GLY A 33 1.01 -9.17 -3.09
C GLY A 33 2.39 -8.73 -2.68
N LYS A 34 3.38 -9.30 -3.33
CA LYS A 34 4.76 -8.95 -3.05
C LYS A 34 5.33 -8.18 -4.21
N ILE A 35 6.20 -7.23 -3.90
CA ILE A 35 6.92 -6.50 -4.92
C ILE A 35 8.40 -6.58 -4.60
N GLY A 36 9.23 -6.25 -5.57
CA GLY A 36 10.65 -6.17 -5.34
C GLY A 36 11.02 -4.90 -4.60
N THR A 37 12.29 -4.75 -4.29
CA THR A 37 12.77 -3.60 -3.54
C THR A 37 13.40 -2.55 -4.44
N SER A 38 13.32 -2.70 -5.75
CA SER A 38 13.93 -1.72 -6.65
C SER A 38 13.12 -0.43 -6.65
N PRO A 39 13.76 0.70 -6.97
CA PRO A 39 13.03 1.97 -7.02
C PRO A 39 11.86 1.94 -8.00
N THR A 40 12.01 1.23 -9.12
CA THR A 40 10.94 1.13 -10.10
C THR A 40 9.74 0.41 -9.50
N ASP A 41 9.97 -0.67 -8.77
CA ASP A 41 8.88 -1.41 -8.14
C ASP A 41 8.14 -0.53 -7.14
N ILE A 42 8.88 0.25 -6.36
CA ILE A 42 8.29 1.10 -5.37
C ILE A 42 7.50 2.23 -6.03
N GLN A 43 8.02 2.80 -7.11
CA GLN A 43 7.30 3.83 -7.83
C GLN A 43 6.00 3.30 -8.42
N ASN A 44 6.04 2.11 -8.98
CA ASN A 44 4.84 1.50 -9.54
C ASN A 44 3.81 1.24 -8.47
N LEU A 45 4.25 0.81 -7.29
CA LEU A 45 3.34 0.62 -6.18
C LEU A 45 2.68 1.94 -5.80
N CYS A 46 3.46 2.99 -5.67
CA CYS A 46 2.90 4.29 -5.30
C CYS A 46 1.87 4.76 -6.30
N LYS A 47 2.13 4.56 -7.58
CA LYS A 47 1.17 4.95 -8.61
C LYS A 47 -0.13 4.17 -8.48
N ARG A 48 -0.03 2.88 -8.20
CA ARG A 48 -1.22 2.05 -8.06
C ARG A 48 -2.04 2.48 -6.84
N LEU A 49 -1.35 2.80 -5.75
CA LEU A 49 -2.04 3.21 -4.53
C LEU A 49 -2.74 4.55 -4.74
N ARG A 50 -2.09 5.47 -5.42
CA ARG A 50 -2.69 6.78 -5.66
C ARG A 50 -3.89 6.70 -6.58
N SER A 51 -3.93 5.73 -7.47
CA SER A 51 -5.09 5.57 -8.32
C SER A 51 -6.26 4.97 -7.58
N LYS A 52 -6.02 4.34 -6.42
CA LYS A 52 -7.11 3.76 -5.64
C LYS A 52 -7.76 4.80 -4.74
N SER A 53 -7.00 5.75 -4.24
CA SER A 53 -7.52 6.75 -3.33
C SER A 53 -6.64 7.98 -3.35
N SER A 54 -7.25 9.13 -3.14
CA SER A 54 -6.48 10.37 -3.06
C SER A 54 -5.79 10.51 -1.72
N GLN A 55 -6.22 9.76 -0.72
CA GLN A 55 -5.59 9.80 0.59
C GLN A 55 -5.02 8.44 0.91
N VAL A 56 -3.72 8.39 1.09
CA VAL A 56 -3.03 7.13 1.36
C VAL A 56 -2.19 7.29 2.62
N SER A 57 -2.38 6.39 3.55
CA SER A 57 -1.59 6.36 4.78
C SER A 57 -0.76 5.08 4.75
N ILE A 58 0.54 5.22 4.83
CA ILE A 58 1.44 4.08 4.71
C ILE A 58 2.13 3.83 6.04
N VAL A 59 2.09 2.58 6.48
CA VAL A 59 2.80 2.14 7.67
C VAL A 59 3.69 0.98 7.22
N TYR A 60 4.95 0.97 7.65
CA TYR A 60 5.79 -0.13 7.28
C TYR A 60 6.60 -0.61 8.46
N GLU A 61 6.95 -1.88 8.41
CA GLU A 61 7.75 -2.50 9.44
C GLU A 61 8.85 -3.30 8.77
N ALA A 62 9.99 -3.33 9.40
CA ALA A 62 11.12 -4.09 8.88
C ALA A 62 11.20 -5.46 9.55
#